data_b3231c81489c64dd9fa42481413fc2f1
#
_entry.id   b3231c81489c64dd9fa42481413fc2f1
#
_cell.length_a   1.000
_cell.length_b   1.000
_cell.length_c   1.000
_cell.angle_alpha   90.00
_cell.angle_beta   90.00
_cell.angle_gamma   90.00
#
_symmetry.space_group_name_H-M   'P 1'
#
loop_
_entity.id
_entity.type
_entity.pdbx_description
1 polymer ?
#
loop_
_entity_poly.entity_id
_entity_poly.type
_entity_poly.pdbx_seq_one_letter_code
_entity_poly.pdbx_strand_id
1 'polypeptide(L)'
;MEDTRLKSVISKLKPKPLDIITLKGDGSNRKFYRLKFKNSSAILILPQEGFYGKREALSYYHIGKFFKKSGIPVPEIYEFFEDTGILLVEDLGDIHLFDIPDEQKLGFYKKIILILAEIQELVHEFPLKHTLETVVYDFNLMWEKEIIAFFKWQDLSVSKDFLDKIKEFFVKNFPSYKLKVIHRDFQSKNIMIKEDKVFVIDFQSARLGPGEYDLASLLLDPYVKIFNDFELVKKLALKYCEVVSKDKEEFLRNFYFFGIARLHQAISAYYRLSKLGKPWFKKYIPVAKKRLYFLLKKFFVELIKIYEVNNVL
;
A
#
# COMPACT_ATOMS: atom_id res chain seq x y z
N MET A 1 6.09 29.67 7.25
CA MET A 1 4.69 30.17 7.31
C MET A 1 3.82 29.02 7.81
N GLU A 2 3.13 29.21 8.91
CA GLU A 2 2.14 28.24 9.38
C GLU A 2 0.94 28.22 8.41
N ASP A 3 0.48 27.03 8.07
CA ASP A 3 -0.65 26.85 7.16
C ASP A 3 -1.94 27.43 7.76
N THR A 4 -2.54 28.41 7.07
CA THR A 4 -3.75 29.11 7.54
C THR A 4 -4.92 28.17 7.75
N ARG A 5 -5.01 27.06 6.98
CA ARG A 5 -6.04 26.01 7.11
C ARG A 5 -5.91 25.31 8.46
N LEU A 6 -4.68 25.01 8.89
CA LEU A 6 -4.39 24.40 10.19
C LEU A 6 -4.89 25.31 11.34
N LYS A 7 -4.54 26.60 11.30
CA LYS A 7 -4.99 27.56 12.32
C LYS A 7 -6.51 27.67 12.38
N SER A 8 -7.16 27.73 11.24
CA SER A 8 -8.63 27.80 11.15
C SER A 8 -9.30 26.60 11.81
N VAL A 9 -8.81 25.37 11.53
CA VAL A 9 -9.36 24.16 12.11
C VAL A 9 -9.09 24.10 13.62
N ILE A 10 -7.86 24.35 14.06
CA ILE A 10 -7.50 24.35 15.50
C ILE A 10 -8.36 25.36 16.26
N SER A 11 -8.68 26.52 15.66
CA SER A 11 -9.55 27.51 16.30
C SER A 11 -10.97 27.02 16.55
N LYS A 12 -11.47 26.04 15.80
CA LYS A 12 -12.82 25.47 15.94
C LYS A 12 -12.88 24.32 16.95
N LEU A 13 -11.74 23.65 17.25
CA LEU A 13 -11.72 22.48 18.16
C LEU A 13 -12.12 22.85 19.59
N LYS A 14 -12.90 21.99 20.23
CA LYS A 14 -13.26 22.03 21.65
C LYS A 14 -13.19 20.62 22.24
N PRO A 15 -12.33 20.38 23.27
CA PRO A 15 -11.41 21.33 23.89
C PRO A 15 -10.25 21.73 22.96
N LYS A 16 -9.55 22.81 23.29
CA LYS A 16 -8.33 23.19 22.58
C LYS A 16 -7.21 22.20 22.93
N PRO A 17 -6.34 21.84 21.94
CA PRO A 17 -5.15 21.08 22.23
C PRO A 17 -4.19 21.89 23.12
N LEU A 18 -3.52 21.20 24.03
CA LEU A 18 -2.48 21.76 24.90
C LEU A 18 -1.13 21.89 24.17
N ASP A 19 -0.89 20.98 23.21
CA ASP A 19 0.33 20.96 22.40
C ASP A 19 0.04 20.39 20.99
N ILE A 20 0.89 20.77 20.03
CA ILE A 20 0.78 20.39 18.62
C ILE A 20 2.14 19.94 18.12
N ILE A 21 2.31 18.64 17.91
CA ILE A 21 3.57 18.04 17.49
C ILE A 21 3.50 17.69 16.00
N THR A 22 4.42 18.22 15.20
CA THR A 22 4.53 17.84 13.78
C THR A 22 5.11 16.43 13.66
N LEU A 23 4.42 15.55 12.96
CA LEU A 23 4.89 14.20 12.67
C LEU A 23 5.54 14.16 11.28
N LYS A 24 6.59 13.34 11.14
CA LYS A 24 7.26 13.11 9.85
C LYS A 24 6.46 12.11 9.01
N GLY A 25 6.04 12.53 7.83
CA GLY A 25 5.47 11.62 6.82
C GLY A 25 6.57 11.01 5.95
N ASP A 26 6.50 9.70 5.66
CA ASP A 26 7.52 9.01 4.86
C ASP A 26 7.40 9.29 3.34
N GLY A 27 6.27 8.98 2.73
CA GLY A 27 6.09 9.03 1.27
C GLY A 27 5.14 10.11 0.76
N SER A 28 4.19 10.51 1.59
CA SER A 28 3.11 11.43 1.25
C SER A 28 3.55 12.92 1.26
N ASN A 29 2.81 13.75 0.52
CA ASN A 29 2.86 15.21 0.62
C ASN A 29 1.85 15.76 1.65
N ARG A 30 1.07 14.90 2.31
CA ARG A 30 0.22 15.26 3.45
C ARG A 30 1.08 15.64 4.64
N LYS A 31 0.58 16.53 5.51
CA LYS A 31 1.21 16.86 6.79
C LYS A 31 0.39 16.26 7.92
N PHE A 32 1.08 15.75 8.91
CA PHE A 32 0.47 15.09 10.06
C PHE A 32 0.86 15.83 11.32
N TYR A 33 -0.12 16.07 12.19
CA TYR A 33 0.08 16.73 13.48
C TYR A 33 -0.58 15.92 14.58
N ARG A 34 0.16 15.61 15.64
CA ARG A 34 -0.41 15.04 16.86
C ARG A 34 -0.88 16.17 17.75
N LEU A 35 -2.16 16.22 18.01
CA LEU A 35 -2.79 17.14 18.95
C LEU A 35 -2.83 16.48 20.32
N LYS A 36 -2.22 17.09 21.32
CA LYS A 36 -2.25 16.62 22.72
C LYS A 36 -3.34 17.34 23.49
N PHE A 37 -4.19 16.59 24.15
CA PHE A 37 -5.19 17.06 25.10
C PHE A 37 -4.83 16.61 26.51
N LYS A 38 -5.63 16.98 27.53
CA LYS A 38 -5.32 16.66 28.94
C LYS A 38 -5.12 15.17 29.19
N ASN A 39 -5.98 14.31 28.61
CA ASN A 39 -5.97 12.86 28.85
C ASN A 39 -5.99 12.03 27.56
N SER A 40 -5.79 12.64 26.42
CA SER A 40 -5.90 11.96 25.13
C SER A 40 -5.05 12.65 24.06
N SER A 41 -4.93 12.01 22.91
CA SER A 41 -4.35 12.59 21.71
C SER A 41 -5.14 12.21 20.48
N ALA A 42 -5.01 13.02 19.42
CA ALA A 42 -5.58 12.76 18.12
C ALA A 42 -4.60 13.16 17.01
N ILE A 43 -4.75 12.58 15.84
CA ILE A 43 -3.95 12.96 14.66
C ILE A 43 -4.79 13.85 13.75
N LEU A 44 -4.23 15.00 13.42
CA LEU A 44 -4.78 15.87 12.39
C LEU A 44 -4.02 15.65 11.09
N ILE A 45 -4.75 15.28 10.03
CA ILE A 45 -4.21 15.05 8.69
C ILE A 45 -4.57 16.24 7.82
N LEU A 46 -3.55 16.99 7.42
CA LEU A 46 -3.68 18.11 6.51
C LEU A 46 -3.39 17.63 5.09
N PRO A 47 -4.37 17.67 4.15
CA PRO A 47 -4.17 17.21 2.79
C PRO A 47 -3.16 18.08 2.05
N GLN A 48 -2.50 17.50 1.04
CA GLN A 48 -1.71 18.29 0.08
C GLN A 48 -2.63 19.34 -0.59
N GLU A 49 -2.02 20.40 -1.09
CA GLU A 49 -2.76 21.46 -1.75
C GLU A 49 -3.34 21.03 -3.10
N GLY A 50 -4.40 21.72 -3.51
CA GLY A 50 -5.06 21.53 -4.80
C GLY A 50 -6.14 20.45 -4.83
N PHE A 51 -6.68 20.23 -6.01
CA PHE A 51 -7.84 19.37 -6.26
C PHE A 51 -7.59 17.90 -5.84
N TYR A 52 -6.39 17.39 -6.15
CA TYR A 52 -6.04 16.00 -5.81
C TYR A 52 -6.03 15.76 -4.29
N GLY A 53 -5.48 16.71 -3.51
CA GLY A 53 -5.47 16.59 -2.04
C GLY A 53 -6.86 16.55 -1.44
N LYS A 54 -7.81 17.36 -1.96
CA LYS A 54 -9.20 17.31 -1.51
C LYS A 54 -9.87 15.98 -1.87
N ARG A 55 -9.64 15.46 -3.08
CA ARG A 55 -10.15 14.14 -3.48
C ARG A 55 -9.58 13.01 -2.61
N GLU A 56 -8.28 13.07 -2.30
CA GLU A 56 -7.61 12.10 -1.42
C GLU A 56 -8.22 12.12 -0.02
N ALA A 57 -8.51 13.30 0.53
CA ALA A 57 -9.15 13.45 1.83
C ALA A 57 -10.59 12.91 1.85
N LEU A 58 -11.38 13.18 0.81
CA LEU A 58 -12.73 12.63 0.63
C LEU A 58 -12.70 11.10 0.54
N SER A 59 -11.75 10.55 -0.24
CA SER A 59 -11.54 9.10 -0.34
C SER A 59 -11.21 8.49 1.01
N TYR A 60 -10.24 9.09 1.74
CA TYR A 60 -9.89 8.65 3.09
C TYR A 60 -11.11 8.65 4.02
N TYR A 61 -11.91 9.74 4.02
CA TYR A 61 -13.10 9.86 4.85
C TYR A 61 -14.13 8.76 4.56
N HIS A 62 -14.55 8.63 3.30
CA HIS A 62 -15.62 7.70 2.93
C HIS A 62 -15.21 6.23 3.05
N ILE A 63 -13.99 5.88 2.61
CA ILE A 63 -13.47 4.52 2.72
C ILE A 63 -13.21 4.18 4.19
N GLY A 64 -12.65 5.11 4.97
CA GLY A 64 -12.41 4.91 6.41
C GLY A 64 -13.69 4.67 7.20
N LYS A 65 -14.74 5.49 6.97
CA LYS A 65 -16.05 5.29 7.60
C LYS A 65 -16.69 3.96 7.17
N PHE A 66 -16.55 3.58 5.91
CA PHE A 66 -17.02 2.29 5.41
C PHE A 66 -16.30 1.12 6.09
N PHE A 67 -14.96 1.12 6.10
CA PHE A 67 -14.18 0.07 6.77
C PHE A 67 -14.50 -0.04 8.26
N LYS A 68 -14.59 1.10 8.95
CA LYS A 68 -14.95 1.11 10.38
C LYS A 68 -16.32 0.52 10.64
N LYS A 69 -17.34 0.90 9.84
CA LYS A 69 -18.70 0.35 9.91
C LYS A 69 -18.72 -1.15 9.63
N SER A 70 -17.86 -1.63 8.76
CA SER A 70 -17.71 -3.05 8.40
C SER A 70 -16.87 -3.86 9.40
N GLY A 71 -16.46 -3.27 10.52
CA GLY A 71 -15.68 -3.98 11.55
C GLY A 71 -14.17 -4.05 11.27
N ILE A 72 -13.68 -3.48 10.18
CA ILE A 72 -12.23 -3.46 9.88
C ILE A 72 -11.51 -2.54 10.87
N PRO A 73 -10.40 -2.99 11.47
CA PRO A 73 -9.62 -2.20 12.42
C PRO A 73 -8.85 -1.07 11.71
N VAL A 74 -9.51 0.05 11.55
CA VAL A 74 -8.94 1.31 11.05
C VAL A 74 -9.08 2.39 12.11
N PRO A 75 -8.30 3.49 12.08
CA PRO A 75 -8.46 4.59 13.03
C PRO A 75 -9.87 5.17 12.95
N GLU A 76 -10.45 5.53 14.10
CA GLU A 76 -11.71 6.28 14.13
C GLU A 76 -11.50 7.66 13.50
N ILE A 77 -12.43 8.09 12.66
CA ILE A 77 -12.46 9.45 12.13
C ILE A 77 -13.40 10.27 13.00
N TYR A 78 -12.85 11.12 13.86
CA TYR A 78 -13.61 11.95 14.76
C TYR A 78 -14.34 13.09 14.03
N GLU A 79 -13.61 13.76 13.11
CA GLU A 79 -14.16 14.90 12.37
C GLU A 79 -13.53 15.00 10.97
N PHE A 80 -14.34 15.46 10.01
CA PHE A 80 -13.90 15.80 8.67
C PHE A 80 -14.31 17.23 8.36
N PHE A 81 -13.33 18.13 8.19
CA PHE A 81 -13.55 19.54 7.85
C PHE A 81 -13.63 19.67 6.32
N GLU A 82 -14.81 19.52 5.77
CA GLU A 82 -15.06 19.40 4.34
C GLU A 82 -14.47 20.57 3.53
N ASP A 83 -14.60 21.81 4.02
CA ASP A 83 -14.09 23.03 3.37
C ASP A 83 -12.57 22.95 3.10
N THR A 84 -11.83 22.39 4.04
CA THR A 84 -10.36 22.31 4.01
C THR A 84 -9.81 20.94 3.61
N GLY A 85 -10.65 19.91 3.68
CA GLY A 85 -10.24 18.50 3.53
C GLY A 85 -9.44 17.96 4.72
N ILE A 86 -9.38 18.69 5.84
CA ILE A 86 -8.64 18.25 7.03
C ILE A 86 -9.43 17.15 7.75
N LEU A 87 -8.73 16.14 8.23
CA LEU A 87 -9.29 15.04 9.01
C LEU A 87 -8.72 15.07 10.43
N LEU A 88 -9.57 14.85 11.42
CA LEU A 88 -9.17 14.55 12.80
C LEU A 88 -9.45 13.09 13.06
N VAL A 89 -8.42 12.30 13.34
CA VAL A 89 -8.52 10.85 13.49
C VAL A 89 -7.90 10.36 14.79
N GLU A 90 -8.21 9.13 15.16
CA GLU A 90 -7.64 8.44 16.32
C GLU A 90 -6.11 8.39 16.23
N ASP A 91 -5.45 8.67 17.37
CA ASP A 91 -4.01 8.48 17.53
C ASP A 91 -3.73 7.01 17.90
N LEU A 92 -3.14 6.29 16.98
CA LEU A 92 -2.75 4.89 17.17
C LEU A 92 -1.35 4.72 17.78
N GLY A 93 -0.68 5.82 18.15
CA GLY A 93 0.70 5.80 18.64
C GLY A 93 1.73 5.86 17.51
N ASP A 94 2.89 5.24 17.73
CA ASP A 94 4.06 5.38 16.85
C ASP A 94 4.58 4.04 16.30
N ILE A 95 4.00 2.91 16.72
CA ILE A 95 4.53 1.58 16.39
C ILE A 95 3.85 1.05 15.12
N HIS A 96 4.64 0.94 14.05
CA HIS A 96 4.24 0.22 12.84
C HIS A 96 4.70 -1.24 12.91
N LEU A 97 4.04 -2.13 12.17
CA LEU A 97 4.51 -3.51 12.01
C LEU A 97 5.96 -3.56 11.49
N PHE A 98 6.35 -2.57 10.70
CA PHE A 98 7.73 -2.37 10.25
C PHE A 98 8.72 -2.31 11.41
N ASP A 99 8.37 -1.64 12.52
CA ASP A 99 9.25 -1.39 13.68
C ASP A 99 9.34 -2.57 14.64
N ILE A 100 8.42 -3.53 14.55
CA ILE A 100 8.41 -4.75 15.37
C ILE A 100 9.64 -5.61 15.00
N PRO A 101 10.35 -6.22 15.98
CA PRO A 101 11.40 -7.20 15.70
C PRO A 101 10.89 -8.37 14.85
N ASP A 102 11.72 -8.87 13.94
CA ASP A 102 11.31 -9.88 12.95
C ASP A 102 10.79 -11.17 13.62
N GLU A 103 11.34 -11.54 14.78
CA GLU A 103 10.95 -12.72 15.56
C GLU A 103 9.49 -12.63 16.08
N GLN A 104 9.03 -11.42 16.35
CA GLN A 104 7.69 -11.15 16.87
C GLN A 104 6.66 -10.93 15.76
N LYS A 105 7.10 -10.52 14.55
CA LYS A 105 6.21 -10.19 13.43
C LYS A 105 5.28 -11.33 13.03
N LEU A 106 5.78 -12.58 13.08
CA LEU A 106 5.05 -13.74 12.57
C LEU A 106 3.69 -13.95 13.26
N GLY A 107 3.59 -13.62 14.56
CA GLY A 107 2.33 -13.65 15.30
C GLY A 107 1.30 -12.67 14.74
N PHE A 108 1.74 -11.47 14.36
CA PHE A 108 0.88 -10.44 13.77
C PHE A 108 0.45 -10.80 12.35
N TYR A 109 1.32 -11.40 11.51
CA TYR A 109 0.96 -11.79 10.14
C TYR A 109 -0.23 -12.73 10.07
N LYS A 110 -0.41 -13.61 11.05
CA LYS A 110 -1.59 -14.48 11.13
C LYS A 110 -2.89 -13.69 11.29
N LYS A 111 -2.87 -12.64 12.14
CA LYS A 111 -4.02 -11.73 12.33
C LYS A 111 -4.24 -10.86 11.09
N ILE A 112 -3.16 -10.33 10.51
CA ILE A 112 -3.21 -9.44 9.34
C ILE A 112 -3.79 -10.14 8.12
N ILE A 113 -3.45 -11.41 7.89
CA ILE A 113 -4.00 -12.24 6.81
C ILE A 113 -5.52 -12.38 6.92
N LEU A 114 -6.05 -12.53 8.13
CA LEU A 114 -7.51 -12.60 8.36
C LEU A 114 -8.17 -11.25 8.09
N ILE A 115 -7.60 -10.15 8.59
CA ILE A 115 -8.09 -8.79 8.32
C ILE A 115 -8.08 -8.50 6.81
N LEU A 116 -7.02 -8.93 6.10
CA LEU A 116 -6.95 -8.77 4.65
C LEU A 116 -8.07 -9.53 3.94
N ALA A 117 -8.33 -10.78 4.34
CA ALA A 117 -9.43 -11.57 3.78
C ALA A 117 -10.79 -10.90 4.04
N GLU A 118 -11.02 -10.37 5.23
CA GLU A 118 -12.25 -9.62 5.58
C GLU A 118 -12.41 -8.37 4.71
N ILE A 119 -11.38 -7.53 4.55
CA ILE A 119 -11.41 -6.35 3.67
C ILE A 119 -11.83 -6.76 2.25
N GLN A 120 -11.27 -7.83 1.74
CA GLN A 120 -11.44 -8.26 0.36
C GLN A 120 -12.85 -8.74 0.04
N GLU A 121 -13.61 -9.19 1.02
CA GLU A 121 -15.01 -9.61 0.84
C GLU A 121 -16.01 -8.44 0.79
N LEU A 122 -15.59 -7.22 1.10
CA LEU A 122 -16.47 -6.04 1.19
C LEU A 122 -16.85 -5.43 -0.18
N VAL A 123 -16.91 -6.21 -1.24
CA VAL A 123 -17.08 -5.73 -2.64
C VAL A 123 -18.42 -5.04 -2.85
N HIS A 124 -19.51 -5.60 -2.33
CA HIS A 124 -20.88 -5.17 -2.65
C HIS A 124 -21.23 -3.77 -2.16
N GLU A 125 -20.69 -3.38 -1.00
CA GLU A 125 -20.99 -2.09 -0.38
C GLU A 125 -19.83 -1.09 -0.51
N PHE A 126 -18.76 -1.45 -1.22
CA PHE A 126 -17.59 -0.59 -1.33
C PHE A 126 -17.92 0.74 -2.00
N PRO A 127 -17.50 1.90 -1.46
CA PRO A 127 -17.89 3.23 -1.93
C PRO A 127 -17.16 3.64 -3.22
N LEU A 128 -17.46 2.99 -4.34
CA LEU A 128 -16.80 3.12 -5.64
C LEU A 128 -16.62 4.56 -6.13
N LYS A 129 -17.62 5.43 -5.90
CA LYS A 129 -17.59 6.84 -6.30
C LYS A 129 -16.47 7.66 -5.64
N HIS A 130 -15.89 7.13 -4.57
CA HIS A 130 -14.83 7.77 -3.81
C HIS A 130 -13.43 7.20 -4.08
N THR A 131 -13.29 6.29 -5.05
CA THR A 131 -11.97 5.83 -5.49
C THR A 131 -11.19 6.95 -6.17
N LEU A 132 -9.86 6.97 -5.97
CA LEU A 132 -9.03 8.11 -6.41
C LEU A 132 -8.80 8.17 -7.91
N GLU A 133 -8.46 7.07 -8.55
CA GLU A 133 -8.10 7.00 -9.97
C GLU A 133 -9.14 6.18 -10.73
N THR A 134 -8.81 4.94 -11.03
CA THR A 134 -9.73 3.97 -11.60
C THR A 134 -10.44 3.19 -10.51
N VAL A 135 -11.70 2.82 -10.76
CA VAL A 135 -12.47 1.98 -9.83
C VAL A 135 -11.88 0.56 -9.74
N VAL A 136 -11.32 0.07 -10.85
CA VAL A 136 -10.77 -1.28 -10.96
C VAL A 136 -9.27 -1.21 -11.24
N TYR A 137 -8.51 -2.07 -10.57
CA TYR A 137 -7.15 -2.39 -10.94
C TYR A 137 -7.20 -3.39 -12.11
N ASP A 138 -6.86 -2.90 -13.29
CA ASP A 138 -6.84 -3.68 -14.53
C ASP A 138 -5.44 -3.78 -15.15
N PHE A 139 -5.36 -4.43 -16.31
CA PHE A 139 -4.11 -4.53 -17.07
C PHE A 139 -3.51 -3.15 -17.40
N ASN A 140 -4.33 -2.17 -17.79
CA ASN A 140 -3.83 -0.86 -18.19
C ASN A 140 -3.21 -0.11 -17.00
N LEU A 141 -3.86 -0.17 -15.84
CA LEU A 141 -3.32 0.42 -14.61
C LEU A 141 -1.99 -0.22 -14.22
N MET A 142 -1.91 -1.57 -14.24
CA MET A 142 -0.67 -2.30 -13.98
C MET A 142 0.42 -1.91 -14.98
N TRP A 143 0.10 -1.94 -16.28
CA TRP A 143 1.05 -1.63 -17.32
C TRP A 143 1.65 -0.23 -17.19
N GLU A 144 0.80 0.80 -17.10
CA GLU A 144 1.24 2.19 -17.08
C GLU A 144 1.89 2.62 -15.75
N LYS A 145 1.30 2.23 -14.62
CA LYS A 145 1.70 2.73 -13.30
C LYS A 145 2.75 1.88 -12.60
N GLU A 146 2.97 0.65 -13.05
CA GLU A 146 3.90 -0.28 -12.42
C GLU A 146 5.01 -0.68 -13.38
N ILE A 147 4.68 -1.26 -14.55
CA ILE A 147 5.68 -1.77 -15.47
C ILE A 147 6.40 -0.64 -16.22
N ILE A 148 5.69 0.27 -16.88
CA ILE A 148 6.31 1.40 -17.58
C ILE A 148 7.01 2.34 -16.59
N ALA A 149 6.39 2.61 -15.44
CA ALA A 149 6.98 3.44 -14.41
C ALA A 149 8.31 2.86 -13.88
N PHE A 150 8.46 1.54 -13.80
CA PHE A 150 9.69 0.86 -13.40
C PHE A 150 10.87 1.23 -14.33
N PHE A 151 10.70 1.20 -15.64
CA PHE A 151 11.74 1.58 -16.59
C PHE A 151 12.03 3.08 -16.52
N LYS A 152 10.97 3.89 -16.51
CA LYS A 152 11.06 5.36 -16.46
C LYS A 152 11.87 5.88 -15.28
N TRP A 153 11.59 5.39 -14.06
CA TRP A 153 12.22 5.93 -12.85
C TRP A 153 13.65 5.43 -12.61
N GLN A 154 14.06 4.37 -13.29
CA GLN A 154 15.44 3.89 -13.31
C GLN A 154 16.29 4.56 -14.39
N ASP A 155 15.72 5.43 -15.21
CA ASP A 155 16.36 6.05 -16.39
C ASP A 155 16.88 5.00 -17.39
N LEU A 156 16.20 3.86 -17.49
CA LEU A 156 16.56 2.82 -18.44
C LEU A 156 16.08 3.21 -19.84
N SER A 157 17.04 3.40 -20.74
CA SER A 157 16.75 3.54 -22.16
C SER A 157 16.44 2.16 -22.75
N VAL A 158 15.17 1.91 -23.03
CA VAL A 158 14.71 0.64 -23.59
C VAL A 158 14.12 0.85 -24.98
N SER A 159 14.37 -0.08 -25.90
CA SER A 159 13.83 -0.02 -27.26
C SER A 159 12.32 -0.30 -27.26
N LYS A 160 11.65 0.14 -28.32
CA LYS A 160 10.23 -0.16 -28.53
C LYS A 160 10.01 -1.68 -28.64
N ASP A 161 10.84 -2.38 -29.41
CA ASP A 161 10.77 -3.85 -29.56
C ASP A 161 10.88 -4.58 -28.21
N PHE A 162 11.76 -4.10 -27.34
CA PHE A 162 11.87 -4.64 -25.97
C PHE A 162 10.58 -4.44 -25.17
N LEU A 163 9.99 -3.24 -25.19
CA LEU A 163 8.72 -2.96 -24.48
C LEU A 163 7.55 -3.75 -25.07
N ASP A 164 7.52 -3.93 -26.40
CA ASP A 164 6.48 -4.72 -27.07
C ASP A 164 6.53 -6.19 -26.63
N LYS A 165 7.74 -6.79 -26.57
CA LYS A 165 7.93 -8.17 -26.06
C LYS A 165 7.49 -8.33 -24.60
N ILE A 166 7.82 -7.35 -23.74
CA ILE A 166 7.38 -7.37 -22.34
C ILE A 166 5.86 -7.24 -22.26
N LYS A 167 5.27 -6.35 -23.05
CA LYS A 167 3.82 -6.15 -23.08
C LYS A 167 3.11 -7.42 -23.53
N GLU A 168 3.60 -8.09 -24.56
CA GLU A 168 3.08 -9.37 -25.04
C GLU A 168 3.12 -10.43 -23.94
N PHE A 169 4.26 -10.53 -23.21
CA PHE A 169 4.36 -11.44 -22.06
C PHE A 169 3.29 -11.16 -21.01
N PHE A 170 3.13 -9.88 -20.60
CA PHE A 170 2.17 -9.51 -19.58
C PHE A 170 0.72 -9.71 -20.03
N VAL A 171 0.39 -9.41 -21.29
CA VAL A 171 -0.95 -9.64 -21.88
C VAL A 171 -1.28 -11.13 -21.88
N LYS A 172 -0.36 -11.97 -22.36
CA LYS A 172 -0.52 -13.43 -22.44
C LYS A 172 -0.73 -14.09 -21.07
N ASN A 173 -0.06 -13.56 -20.04
CA ASN A 173 -0.03 -14.15 -18.70
C ASN A 173 -0.94 -13.42 -17.70
N PHE A 174 -1.64 -12.35 -18.11
CA PHE A 174 -2.50 -11.61 -17.20
C PHE A 174 -3.62 -12.50 -16.67
N PRO A 175 -3.69 -12.75 -15.34
CA PRO A 175 -4.65 -13.70 -14.81
C PRO A 175 -6.09 -13.19 -14.89
N SER A 176 -7.04 -14.10 -15.09
CA SER A 176 -8.41 -13.83 -14.69
C SER A 176 -8.51 -13.84 -13.16
N TYR A 177 -9.32 -12.96 -12.60
CA TYR A 177 -9.53 -12.88 -11.14
C TYR A 177 -10.95 -12.42 -10.82
N LYS A 178 -11.43 -12.81 -9.64
CA LYS A 178 -12.63 -12.22 -9.07
C LYS A 178 -12.28 -10.87 -8.44
N LEU A 179 -13.13 -9.87 -8.68
CA LEU A 179 -12.96 -8.56 -8.05
C LEU A 179 -13.09 -8.68 -6.53
N LYS A 180 -12.12 -8.11 -5.84
CA LYS A 180 -12.05 -7.97 -4.38
C LYS A 180 -11.77 -6.50 -4.05
N VAL A 181 -12.05 -6.08 -2.83
CA VAL A 181 -11.55 -4.79 -2.36
C VAL A 181 -10.06 -4.93 -2.08
N ILE A 182 -9.24 -4.12 -2.72
CA ILE A 182 -7.80 -4.07 -2.48
C ILE A 182 -7.40 -2.71 -1.92
N HIS A 183 -6.47 -2.73 -0.97
CA HIS A 183 -5.90 -1.54 -0.32
C HIS A 183 -4.89 -0.81 -1.23
N ARG A 184 -4.20 -1.54 -2.11
CA ARG A 184 -3.11 -1.10 -3.00
C ARG A 184 -1.73 -0.99 -2.36
N ASP A 185 -1.64 -0.55 -1.13
CA ASP A 185 -0.37 -0.41 -0.40
C ASP A 185 -0.42 -1.15 0.94
N PHE A 186 -0.87 -2.42 0.93
CA PHE A 186 -1.00 -3.26 2.11
C PHE A 186 0.36 -3.83 2.54
N GLN A 187 1.16 -2.99 3.18
CA GLN A 187 2.55 -3.26 3.56
C GLN A 187 2.83 -2.92 5.02
N SER A 188 3.94 -3.38 5.59
CA SER A 188 4.25 -3.26 7.02
C SER A 188 4.27 -1.83 7.56
N LYS A 189 4.54 -0.84 6.72
CA LYS A 189 4.49 0.59 7.11
C LYS A 189 3.07 1.14 7.22
N ASN A 190 2.10 0.50 6.60
CA ASN A 190 0.70 0.89 6.63
C ASN A 190 -0.14 0.03 7.58
N ILE A 191 0.53 -0.69 8.48
CA ILE A 191 -0.08 -1.49 9.54
C ILE A 191 0.51 -1.00 10.86
N MET A 192 -0.35 -0.54 11.76
CA MET A 192 0.02 -0.07 13.09
C MET A 192 -0.35 -1.09 14.17
N ILE A 193 0.46 -1.11 15.23
CA ILE A 193 0.25 -1.98 16.39
C ILE A 193 0.02 -1.10 17.62
N LYS A 194 -1.15 -1.27 18.25
CA LYS A 194 -1.52 -0.59 19.50
C LYS A 194 -2.10 -1.61 20.47
N GLU A 195 -1.48 -1.80 21.62
CA GLU A 195 -1.94 -2.76 22.64
C GLU A 195 -2.19 -4.17 22.04
N ASP A 196 -1.20 -4.68 21.28
CA ASP A 196 -1.25 -5.98 20.57
C ASP A 196 -2.40 -6.12 19.54
N LYS A 197 -3.11 -5.04 19.24
CA LYS A 197 -4.11 -4.98 18.19
C LYS A 197 -3.50 -4.42 16.91
N VAL A 198 -3.98 -4.95 15.79
CA VAL A 198 -3.57 -4.54 14.44
C VAL A 198 -4.55 -3.49 13.93
N PHE A 199 -4.02 -2.42 13.33
CA PHE A 199 -4.80 -1.40 12.63
C PHE A 199 -4.25 -1.17 11.23
N VAL A 200 -5.14 -0.98 10.27
CA VAL A 200 -4.79 -0.66 8.87
C VAL A 200 -4.95 0.84 8.65
N ILE A 201 -3.93 1.48 8.07
CA ILE A 201 -3.92 2.90 7.73
C ILE A 201 -3.59 3.10 6.25
N ASP A 202 -3.74 4.32 5.75
CA ASP A 202 -3.37 4.73 4.37
C ASP A 202 -4.20 4.05 3.27
N PHE A 203 -5.48 3.81 3.56
CA PHE A 203 -6.43 3.06 2.72
C PHE A 203 -7.16 3.89 1.65
N GLN A 204 -6.88 5.20 1.52
CA GLN A 204 -7.57 6.09 0.58
C GLN A 204 -7.39 5.70 -0.91
N SER A 205 -6.39 4.87 -1.22
CA SER A 205 -6.16 4.35 -2.57
C SER A 205 -6.89 3.03 -2.86
N ALA A 206 -7.69 2.56 -1.90
CA ALA A 206 -8.42 1.30 -2.04
C ALA A 206 -9.40 1.33 -3.22
N ARG A 207 -9.56 0.19 -3.88
CA ARG A 207 -10.38 -0.01 -5.07
C ARG A 207 -10.73 -1.48 -5.26
N LEU A 208 -11.37 -1.82 -6.37
CA LEU A 208 -11.57 -3.21 -6.75
C LEU A 208 -10.36 -3.74 -7.53
N GLY A 209 -10.01 -5.01 -7.31
CA GLY A 209 -8.89 -5.66 -8.00
C GLY A 209 -8.65 -7.10 -7.56
N PRO A 210 -7.52 -7.69 -7.94
CA PRO A 210 -7.13 -9.04 -7.52
C PRO A 210 -6.68 -9.06 -6.06
N GLY A 211 -7.26 -9.92 -5.25
CA GLY A 211 -6.90 -10.02 -3.83
C GLY A 211 -5.44 -10.43 -3.60
N GLU A 212 -4.88 -11.21 -4.51
CA GLU A 212 -3.48 -11.64 -4.48
C GLU A 212 -2.49 -10.48 -4.55
N TYR A 213 -2.88 -9.33 -5.11
CA TYR A 213 -2.04 -8.13 -5.17
C TYR A 213 -1.67 -7.60 -3.78
N ASP A 214 -2.65 -7.46 -2.89
CA ASP A 214 -2.39 -6.97 -1.53
C ASP A 214 -1.66 -7.99 -0.68
N LEU A 215 -1.96 -9.27 -0.85
CA LEU A 215 -1.19 -10.33 -0.20
C LEU A 215 0.28 -10.32 -0.66
N ALA A 216 0.53 -10.10 -1.94
CA ALA A 216 1.88 -9.95 -2.47
C ALA A 216 2.56 -8.68 -1.93
N SER A 217 1.82 -7.57 -1.80
CA SER A 217 2.31 -6.36 -1.16
C SER A 217 2.75 -6.61 0.29
N LEU A 218 2.04 -7.46 1.02
CA LEU A 218 2.35 -7.84 2.41
C LEU A 218 3.53 -8.80 2.51
N LEU A 219 3.52 -9.89 1.74
CA LEU A 219 4.46 -11.01 1.90
C LEU A 219 5.75 -10.85 1.07
N LEU A 220 5.78 -9.92 0.13
CA LEU A 220 6.98 -9.57 -0.63
C LEU A 220 7.51 -8.17 -0.26
N ASP A 221 7.03 -7.61 0.85
CA ASP A 221 7.38 -6.28 1.34
C ASP A 221 8.90 -6.13 1.57
N PRO A 222 9.63 -5.30 0.78
CA PRO A 222 11.08 -5.13 0.91
C PRO A 222 11.54 -4.57 2.25
N TYR A 223 10.64 -4.04 3.06
CA TYR A 223 10.94 -3.56 4.41
C TYR A 223 11.15 -4.69 5.42
N VAL A 224 10.71 -5.93 5.12
CA VAL A 224 10.65 -7.04 6.08
C VAL A 224 11.66 -8.13 5.72
N LYS A 225 12.68 -8.35 6.57
CA LYS A 225 13.80 -9.24 6.28
C LYS A 225 13.43 -10.73 6.32
N ILE A 226 12.48 -11.14 7.19
CA ILE A 226 12.06 -12.56 7.28
C ILE A 226 11.52 -13.08 5.94
N PHE A 227 11.02 -12.20 5.06
CA PHE A 227 10.56 -12.57 3.72
C PHE A 227 11.67 -12.71 2.67
N ASN A 228 12.94 -12.76 3.09
CA ASN A 228 14.00 -13.32 2.28
C ASN A 228 13.94 -14.87 2.25
N ASP A 229 13.22 -15.48 3.19
CA ASP A 229 12.83 -16.90 3.16
C ASP A 229 11.55 -17.08 2.32
N PHE A 230 11.71 -17.53 1.09
CA PHE A 230 10.60 -17.75 0.17
C PHE A 230 9.73 -18.97 0.51
N GLU A 231 10.21 -19.92 1.29
CA GLU A 231 9.39 -21.02 1.80
C GLU A 231 8.43 -20.50 2.88
N LEU A 232 8.88 -19.57 3.73
CA LEU A 232 7.99 -18.87 4.66
C LEU A 232 6.92 -18.06 3.92
N VAL A 233 7.32 -17.30 2.87
CA VAL A 233 6.37 -16.53 2.02
C VAL A 233 5.32 -17.48 1.45
N LYS A 234 5.73 -18.60 0.84
CA LYS A 234 4.82 -19.60 0.27
C LYS A 234 3.90 -20.20 1.33
N LYS A 235 4.41 -20.53 2.51
CA LYS A 235 3.62 -21.07 3.63
C LYS A 235 2.53 -20.09 4.08
N LEU A 236 2.85 -18.82 4.22
CA LEU A 236 1.87 -17.79 4.61
C LEU A 236 0.86 -17.51 3.48
N ALA A 237 1.30 -17.52 2.23
CA ALA A 237 0.42 -17.39 1.08
C ALA A 237 -0.59 -18.54 0.99
N LEU A 238 -0.15 -19.79 1.21
CA LEU A 238 -1.02 -20.96 1.26
C LEU A 238 -2.01 -20.90 2.44
N LYS A 239 -1.58 -20.37 3.59
CA LYS A 239 -2.50 -20.15 4.70
C LYS A 239 -3.63 -19.17 4.35
N TYR A 240 -3.32 -18.08 3.66
CA TYR A 240 -4.34 -17.18 3.13
C TYR A 240 -5.25 -17.91 2.10
N CYS A 241 -4.66 -18.69 1.19
CA CYS A 241 -5.40 -19.47 0.20
C CYS A 241 -6.45 -20.39 0.85
N GLU A 242 -6.11 -21.03 1.98
CA GLU A 242 -7.02 -21.85 2.76
C GLU A 242 -8.18 -21.02 3.34
N VAL A 243 -7.89 -19.83 3.88
CA VAL A 243 -8.90 -18.91 4.44
C VAL A 243 -9.95 -18.51 3.38
N VAL A 244 -9.49 -18.22 2.14
CA VAL A 244 -10.37 -17.77 1.05
C VAL A 244 -10.88 -18.91 0.16
N SER A 245 -10.58 -20.16 0.51
CA SER A 245 -11.07 -21.40 -0.15
C SER A 245 -10.83 -21.42 -1.67
N LYS A 246 -9.61 -21.09 -2.11
CA LYS A 246 -9.21 -21.09 -3.54
C LYS A 246 -8.46 -22.36 -3.92
N ASP A 247 -8.43 -22.66 -5.23
CA ASP A 247 -7.50 -23.63 -5.79
C ASP A 247 -6.05 -23.18 -5.58
N LYS A 248 -5.20 -24.08 -5.08
CA LYS A 248 -3.83 -23.75 -4.66
C LYS A 248 -2.91 -23.39 -5.83
N GLU A 249 -3.04 -24.08 -6.97
CA GLU A 249 -2.15 -23.87 -8.12
C GLU A 249 -2.48 -22.57 -8.83
N GLU A 250 -3.76 -22.32 -9.11
CA GLU A 250 -4.22 -21.07 -9.68
C GLU A 250 -3.88 -19.88 -8.77
N PHE A 251 -4.16 -20.02 -7.48
CA PHE A 251 -3.86 -19.00 -6.49
C PHE A 251 -2.36 -18.64 -6.46
N LEU A 252 -1.46 -19.62 -6.38
CA LEU A 252 -0.01 -19.35 -6.33
C LEU A 252 0.48 -18.72 -7.63
N ARG A 253 -0.02 -19.14 -8.79
CA ARG A 253 0.30 -18.50 -10.07
C ARG A 253 -0.09 -17.03 -10.05
N ASN A 254 -1.29 -16.70 -9.62
CA ASN A 254 -1.81 -15.33 -9.55
C ASN A 254 -1.03 -14.51 -8.51
N PHE A 255 -0.76 -15.07 -7.33
CA PHE A 255 0.05 -14.45 -6.28
C PHE A 255 1.44 -14.05 -6.78
N TYR A 256 2.15 -14.94 -7.47
CA TYR A 256 3.47 -14.63 -8.01
C TYR A 256 3.40 -13.64 -9.16
N PHE A 257 2.38 -13.72 -10.02
CA PHE A 257 2.20 -12.75 -11.11
C PHE A 257 1.97 -11.33 -10.56
N PHE A 258 1.04 -11.16 -9.65
CA PHE A 258 0.80 -9.84 -9.02
C PHE A 258 1.96 -9.43 -8.10
N GLY A 259 2.71 -10.38 -7.59
CA GLY A 259 3.96 -10.14 -6.87
C GLY A 259 5.03 -9.47 -7.74
N ILE A 260 5.17 -9.89 -9.00
CA ILE A 260 6.05 -9.21 -9.96
C ILE A 260 5.58 -7.77 -10.16
N ALA A 261 4.31 -7.56 -10.49
CA ALA A 261 3.76 -6.22 -10.70
C ALA A 261 3.99 -5.31 -9.49
N ARG A 262 3.72 -5.82 -8.28
CA ARG A 262 3.93 -5.09 -7.02
C ARG A 262 5.40 -4.74 -6.77
N LEU A 263 6.35 -5.64 -7.09
CA LEU A 263 7.77 -5.37 -6.93
C LEU A 263 8.27 -4.34 -7.95
N HIS A 264 7.76 -4.34 -9.19
CA HIS A 264 8.04 -3.27 -10.16
C HIS A 264 7.57 -1.92 -9.62
N GLN A 265 6.36 -1.85 -9.10
CA GLN A 265 5.81 -0.65 -8.48
C GLN A 265 6.66 -0.18 -7.30
N ALA A 266 7.07 -1.08 -6.40
CA ALA A 266 7.89 -0.74 -5.23
C ALA A 266 9.26 -0.17 -5.65
N ILE A 267 9.95 -0.83 -6.58
CA ILE A 267 11.25 -0.37 -7.11
C ILE A 267 11.10 1.01 -7.76
N SER A 268 10.07 1.18 -8.60
CA SER A 268 9.73 2.46 -9.23
C SER A 268 9.52 3.57 -8.19
N ALA A 269 8.74 3.28 -7.14
CA ALA A 269 8.46 4.23 -6.06
C ALA A 269 9.74 4.60 -5.30
N TYR A 270 10.64 3.64 -5.00
CA TYR A 270 11.89 3.91 -4.29
C TYR A 270 12.85 4.78 -5.12
N TYR A 271 12.99 4.53 -6.43
CA TYR A 271 13.76 5.42 -7.29
C TYR A 271 13.15 6.82 -7.34
N ARG A 272 11.84 6.92 -7.57
CA ARG A 272 11.11 8.19 -7.61
C ARG A 272 11.29 8.99 -6.32
N LEU A 273 11.01 8.39 -5.17
CA LEU A 273 11.12 9.05 -3.87
C LEU A 273 12.56 9.48 -3.57
N SER A 274 13.54 8.66 -3.95
CA SER A 274 14.95 8.98 -3.79
C SER A 274 15.37 10.22 -4.60
N LYS A 275 14.86 10.35 -5.84
CA LYS A 275 15.08 11.53 -6.70
C LYS A 275 14.36 12.77 -6.18
N LEU A 276 13.24 12.61 -5.48
CA LEU A 276 12.44 13.67 -4.88
C LEU A 276 12.89 14.08 -3.46
N GLY A 277 14.16 13.84 -3.10
CA GLY A 277 14.73 14.31 -1.85
C GLY A 277 14.56 13.37 -0.65
N LYS A 278 14.18 12.09 -0.88
CA LYS A 278 14.05 11.05 0.15
C LYS A 278 15.06 9.91 -0.08
N PRO A 279 16.38 10.17 0.01
CA PRO A 279 17.44 9.24 -0.41
C PRO A 279 17.47 7.93 0.40
N TRP A 280 16.89 7.90 1.59
CA TRP A 280 16.83 6.71 2.44
C TRP A 280 16.03 5.54 1.84
N PHE A 281 15.19 5.79 0.82
CA PHE A 281 14.51 4.72 0.08
C PHE A 281 15.45 3.88 -0.77
N LYS A 282 16.64 4.39 -1.17
CA LYS A 282 17.63 3.65 -1.98
C LYS A 282 18.03 2.31 -1.36
N LYS A 283 18.08 2.22 -0.02
CA LYS A 283 18.49 0.99 0.69
C LYS A 283 17.57 -0.20 0.47
N TYR A 284 16.32 0.03 0.04
CA TYR A 284 15.34 -1.03 -0.22
C TYR A 284 15.34 -1.53 -1.66
N ILE A 285 15.96 -0.79 -2.59
CA ILE A 285 16.04 -1.17 -4.00
C ILE A 285 16.73 -2.52 -4.21
N PRO A 286 17.92 -2.80 -3.62
CA PRO A 286 18.58 -4.09 -3.79
C PRO A 286 17.73 -5.27 -3.29
N VAL A 287 17.02 -5.09 -2.18
CA VAL A 287 16.14 -6.13 -1.62
C VAL A 287 14.97 -6.41 -2.56
N ALA A 288 14.31 -5.35 -3.06
CA ALA A 288 13.20 -5.49 -3.99
C ALA A 288 13.63 -6.13 -5.31
N LYS A 289 14.78 -5.71 -5.88
CA LYS A 289 15.37 -6.33 -7.09
C LYS A 289 15.70 -7.80 -6.88
N LYS A 290 16.31 -8.17 -5.75
CA LYS A 290 16.61 -9.58 -5.42
C LYS A 290 15.35 -10.43 -5.38
N ARG A 291 14.25 -9.93 -4.79
CA ARG A 291 12.97 -10.64 -4.75
C ARG A 291 12.34 -10.75 -6.13
N LEU A 292 12.35 -9.66 -6.90
CA LEU A 292 11.88 -9.67 -8.29
C LEU A 292 12.66 -10.69 -9.12
N TYR A 293 13.99 -10.67 -9.07
CA TYR A 293 14.85 -11.63 -9.78
C TYR A 293 14.52 -13.08 -9.41
N PHE A 294 14.35 -13.36 -8.11
CA PHE A 294 13.98 -14.69 -7.64
C PHE A 294 12.64 -15.17 -8.22
N LEU A 295 11.59 -14.32 -8.20
CA LEU A 295 10.29 -14.69 -8.76
C LEU A 295 10.38 -14.92 -10.28
N LEU A 296 11.06 -14.05 -10.99
CA LEU A 296 11.26 -14.18 -12.44
C LEU A 296 11.98 -15.48 -12.78
N LYS A 297 13.11 -15.76 -12.12
CA LYS A 297 13.91 -16.96 -12.37
C LYS A 297 13.16 -18.25 -12.07
N LYS A 298 12.34 -18.26 -11.03
CA LYS A 298 11.65 -19.48 -10.56
C LYS A 298 10.34 -19.73 -11.31
N PHE A 299 9.59 -18.69 -11.65
CA PHE A 299 8.22 -18.84 -12.12
C PHE A 299 7.97 -18.24 -13.51
N PHE A 300 8.83 -17.32 -14.00
CA PHE A 300 8.60 -16.57 -15.23
C PHE A 300 9.88 -16.49 -16.07
N VAL A 301 10.42 -17.66 -16.42
CA VAL A 301 11.72 -17.81 -17.12
C VAL A 301 11.77 -17.08 -18.47
N GLU A 302 10.63 -16.95 -19.16
CA GLU A 302 10.52 -16.19 -20.40
C GLU A 302 10.84 -14.71 -20.15
N LEU A 303 10.24 -14.12 -19.13
CA LEU A 303 10.42 -12.68 -18.82
C LEU A 303 11.84 -12.38 -18.31
N ILE A 304 12.43 -13.26 -17.50
CA ILE A 304 13.80 -12.99 -17.03
C ILE A 304 14.81 -13.00 -18.17
N LYS A 305 14.68 -13.91 -19.16
CA LYS A 305 15.54 -13.91 -20.33
C LYS A 305 15.47 -12.57 -21.12
N ILE A 306 14.25 -12.00 -21.26
CA ILE A 306 14.08 -10.70 -21.87
C ILE A 306 14.81 -9.61 -21.06
N TYR A 307 14.75 -9.65 -19.73
CA TYR A 307 15.39 -8.68 -18.84
C TYR A 307 16.91 -8.81 -18.82
N GLU A 308 17.45 -10.04 -18.78
CA GLU A 308 18.90 -10.27 -18.77
C GLU A 308 19.59 -9.81 -20.06
N VAL A 309 19.00 -10.08 -21.23
CA VAL A 309 19.51 -9.60 -22.53
C VAL A 309 19.62 -8.08 -22.58
N ASN A 310 18.79 -7.35 -21.83
CA ASN A 310 18.72 -5.88 -21.82
C ASN A 310 19.31 -5.25 -20.55
N ASN A 311 20.00 -5.99 -19.69
CA ASN A 311 20.65 -5.53 -18.46
C ASN A 311 19.71 -4.72 -17.55
N VAL A 312 18.47 -5.19 -17.35
CA VAL A 312 17.42 -4.46 -16.61
C VAL A 312 17.50 -4.67 -15.10
N LEU A 313 17.98 -5.83 -14.62
CA LEU A 313 17.99 -6.22 -13.20
C LEU A 313 19.38 -6.24 -12.57
#